data_d6cd8c01b06da0ee54f8b4599fcf2c98
#
_entry.id   d6cd8c01b06da0ee54f8b4599fcf2c98
#
_cell.length_a   1.000
_cell.length_b   1.000
_cell.length_c   1.000
_cell.angle_alpha   90.00
_cell.angle_beta   90.00
_cell.angle_gamma   90.00
#
_symmetry.space_group_name_H-M   'P 1'
#
loop_
_entity.id
_entity.type
_entity.pdbx_description
1 polymer ?
#
loop_
_entity_poly.entity_id
_entity_poly.type
_entity_poly.pdbx_seq_one_letter_code
_entity_poly.pdbx_strand_id
1 'polypeptide(L)'
;MNSYSLQLVERSRLTSAFATIREFGLFVEGNFRMSGGQYLKPYFVLTNGDGLNVIGRDRGGLKVGGRIDYLPFGLFTNLGQFNQVDVVRELTPKLVVGVNYSHNQGMSSRRGRESGAILYLDNNNDELLPNFSKYGLDFLFKFRGFSMLGEFVKTGATVPEGITQRVRNDGSTSTSFDVNGIEDMPNYIRGRMMLGEAYNIQLGYLFKNGISVDGRYTYIRADQHSFLNNGTFYNRPNYYTLGISKYLARNYGAKIQGDVTYVRNKGGINNNAGLPVTGNELISRMIVTFTF
;
A
#
# COMPACT_ATOMS: atom_id res chain seq x y z
N MET A 1 -2.41 -1.85 -10.06
CA MET A 1 -3.30 -0.95 -10.86
C MET A 1 -2.51 0.27 -11.31
N ASN A 2 -2.66 0.66 -12.56
CA ASN A 2 -1.99 1.82 -13.14
C ASN A 2 -2.59 3.12 -12.62
N SER A 3 -1.80 4.21 -12.57
CA SER A 3 -2.28 5.51 -12.09
C SER A 3 -3.38 6.12 -12.96
N TYR A 4 -3.35 5.87 -14.27
CA TYR A 4 -4.39 6.35 -15.18
C TYR A 4 -5.75 5.65 -15.01
N SER A 5 -5.80 4.47 -14.39
CA SER A 5 -7.04 3.69 -14.19
C SER A 5 -7.69 3.88 -12.82
N LEU A 6 -7.20 4.84 -12.03
CA LEU A 6 -7.78 5.16 -10.73
C LEU A 6 -9.18 5.78 -10.89
N GLN A 7 -10.05 5.47 -9.94
CA GLN A 7 -11.41 6.00 -9.84
C GLN A 7 -11.44 7.41 -9.25
N LEU A 8 -10.53 7.70 -8.31
CA LEU A 8 -10.30 9.01 -7.70
C LEU A 8 -8.93 9.55 -8.12
N VAL A 9 -8.67 10.82 -7.85
CA VAL A 9 -7.43 11.50 -8.25
C VAL A 9 -6.18 10.79 -7.71
N GLU A 10 -6.25 10.30 -6.48
CA GLU A 10 -5.14 9.60 -5.83
C GLU A 10 -5.49 8.18 -5.39
N ARG A 11 -4.45 7.37 -5.20
CA ARG A 11 -4.56 6.08 -4.52
C ARG A 11 -5.04 6.25 -3.09
N SER A 12 -5.62 5.20 -2.52
CA SER A 12 -6.00 5.20 -1.11
C SER A 12 -4.79 5.45 -0.20
N ARG A 13 -5.04 6.04 0.96
CA ARG A 13 -3.99 6.23 1.96
C ARG A 13 -3.40 4.88 2.43
N LEU A 14 -4.22 3.80 2.42
CA LEU A 14 -3.76 2.43 2.64
C LEU A 14 -2.66 2.05 1.64
N THR A 15 -2.90 2.24 0.34
CA THR A 15 -1.89 1.94 -0.70
C THR A 15 -0.63 2.79 -0.50
N SER A 16 -0.77 4.08 -0.18
CA SER A 16 0.36 4.97 0.07
C SER A 16 1.20 4.54 1.28
N ALA A 17 0.56 4.00 2.32
CA ALA A 17 1.25 3.55 3.53
C ALA A 17 1.97 2.21 3.35
N PHE A 18 1.31 1.22 2.73
CA PHE A 18 1.73 -0.17 2.80
C PHE A 18 2.19 -0.79 1.47
N ALA A 19 2.01 -0.12 0.33
CA ALA A 19 2.42 -0.69 -0.95
C ALA A 19 3.94 -0.75 -1.07
N THR A 20 4.45 -1.93 -1.48
CA THR A 20 5.81 -2.13 -1.97
C THR A 20 5.81 -2.01 -3.50
N ILE A 21 6.88 -1.48 -4.09
CA ILE A 21 6.96 -1.32 -5.54
C ILE A 21 8.38 -1.61 -6.05
N ARG A 22 8.47 -2.25 -7.24
CA ARG A 22 9.68 -2.38 -8.06
C ARG A 22 10.85 -3.03 -7.32
N GLU A 23 10.64 -4.21 -6.77
CA GLU A 23 11.72 -5.04 -6.27
C GLU A 23 12.31 -5.87 -7.42
N PHE A 24 13.59 -6.20 -7.32
CA PHE A 24 14.26 -7.12 -8.25
C PHE A 24 14.09 -8.56 -7.79
N GLY A 25 13.79 -9.48 -8.71
CA GLY A 25 13.62 -10.88 -8.35
C GLY A 25 12.88 -11.71 -9.39
N LEU A 26 12.47 -12.91 -8.97
CA LEU A 26 11.70 -13.86 -9.75
C LEU A 26 10.20 -13.69 -9.47
N PHE A 27 9.42 -13.62 -10.53
CA PHE A 27 7.95 -13.55 -10.49
C PHE A 27 7.40 -14.70 -11.32
N VAL A 28 6.54 -15.52 -10.71
CA VAL A 28 5.87 -16.65 -11.36
C VAL A 28 4.37 -16.43 -11.27
N GLU A 29 3.69 -16.50 -12.41
CA GLU A 29 2.24 -16.31 -12.50
C GLU A 29 1.59 -17.54 -13.11
N GLY A 30 0.45 -17.95 -12.55
CA GLY A 30 -0.40 -19.01 -13.07
C GLY A 30 -1.78 -18.47 -13.48
N ASN A 31 -2.42 -19.16 -14.43
CA ASN A 31 -3.78 -18.84 -14.84
C ASN A 31 -4.53 -20.16 -15.13
N PHE A 32 -5.35 -20.60 -14.19
CA PHE A 32 -6.06 -21.88 -14.26
C PHE A 32 -7.56 -21.64 -14.43
N ARG A 33 -8.10 -22.15 -15.55
CA ARG A 33 -9.55 -22.20 -15.75
C ARG A 33 -10.13 -23.39 -15.00
N MET A 34 -11.10 -23.12 -14.16
CA MET A 34 -11.82 -24.11 -13.38
C MET A 34 -13.17 -24.44 -14.04
N SER A 35 -13.87 -25.44 -13.50
CA SER A 35 -15.22 -25.79 -13.92
C SER A 35 -16.17 -24.60 -13.80
N GLY A 36 -17.16 -24.50 -14.67
CA GLY A 36 -18.15 -23.40 -14.65
C GLY A 36 -17.61 -22.05 -15.12
N GLY A 37 -16.42 -21.96 -15.74
CA GLY A 37 -15.85 -20.72 -16.27
C GLY A 37 -15.22 -19.82 -15.23
N GLN A 38 -14.96 -20.33 -14.03
CA GLN A 38 -14.22 -19.68 -12.97
C GLN A 38 -12.72 -19.70 -13.27
N TYR A 39 -11.96 -18.80 -12.61
CA TYR A 39 -10.50 -18.77 -12.76
C TYR A 39 -9.83 -18.65 -11.40
N LEU A 40 -8.69 -19.33 -11.27
CA LEU A 40 -7.74 -19.21 -10.16
C LEU A 40 -6.41 -18.73 -10.72
N LYS A 41 -5.86 -17.65 -10.14
CA LYS A 41 -4.59 -17.06 -10.57
C LYS A 41 -3.64 -16.98 -9.38
N PRO A 42 -2.76 -17.97 -9.19
CA PRO A 42 -1.69 -17.87 -8.20
C PRO A 42 -0.52 -17.03 -8.75
N TYR A 43 0.10 -16.29 -7.86
CA TYR A 43 1.32 -15.53 -8.08
C TYR A 43 2.31 -15.89 -6.99
N PHE A 44 3.56 -16.09 -7.35
CA PHE A 44 4.67 -16.30 -6.43
C PHE A 44 5.75 -15.28 -6.74
N VAL A 45 6.38 -14.72 -5.70
CA VAL A 45 7.47 -13.77 -5.82
C VAL A 45 8.61 -14.13 -4.88
N LEU A 46 9.82 -14.05 -5.40
CA LEU A 46 11.07 -14.15 -4.65
C LEU A 46 11.93 -12.96 -5.05
N THR A 47 12.15 -12.02 -4.12
CA THR A 47 12.89 -10.78 -4.37
C THR A 47 13.97 -10.56 -3.33
N ASN A 48 14.89 -9.62 -3.59
CA ASN A 48 15.91 -9.23 -2.62
C ASN A 48 15.35 -8.51 -1.38
N GLY A 49 14.12 -8.00 -1.43
CA GLY A 49 13.49 -7.36 -0.26
C GLY A 49 14.00 -5.97 0.11
N ASP A 50 15.00 -5.46 -0.57
CA ASP A 50 15.69 -4.19 -0.26
C ASP A 50 14.95 -2.94 -0.77
N GLY A 51 13.90 -3.13 -1.56
CA GLY A 51 13.06 -2.05 -2.08
C GLY A 51 13.45 -1.58 -3.47
N LEU A 52 13.16 -0.31 -3.75
CA LEU A 52 13.20 0.25 -5.10
C LEU A 52 14.62 0.42 -5.64
N ASN A 53 14.90 -0.22 -6.79
CA ASN A 53 16.14 -0.07 -7.57
C ASN A 53 17.43 -0.47 -6.82
N VAL A 54 17.35 -1.32 -5.81
CA VAL A 54 18.55 -1.84 -5.14
C VAL A 54 19.03 -3.08 -5.88
N ILE A 55 20.09 -2.94 -6.64
CA ILE A 55 20.70 -4.02 -7.44
C ILE A 55 22.15 -4.31 -6.97
N GLY A 56 22.81 -3.33 -6.36
CA GLY A 56 24.25 -3.38 -6.06
C GLY A 56 24.62 -3.91 -4.67
N ARG A 57 23.67 -4.02 -3.75
CA ARG A 57 23.87 -4.59 -2.41
C ARG A 57 22.62 -5.37 -2.02
N ASP A 58 22.83 -6.60 -1.64
CA ASP A 58 21.83 -7.45 -0.98
C ASP A 58 22.01 -7.28 0.54
N ARG A 59 20.95 -6.83 1.22
CA ARG A 59 20.96 -6.63 2.67
C ARG A 59 19.95 -7.54 3.33
N GLY A 60 20.37 -8.20 4.40
CA GLY A 60 19.54 -9.19 5.09
C GLY A 60 19.39 -10.46 4.27
N GLY A 61 18.17 -10.89 4.01
CA GLY A 61 17.85 -12.08 3.25
C GLY A 61 16.80 -11.81 2.18
N LEU A 62 16.24 -12.89 1.66
CA LEU A 62 15.25 -12.80 0.59
C LEU A 62 13.86 -12.46 1.14
N LYS A 63 13.08 -11.81 0.31
CA LYS A 63 11.64 -11.67 0.50
C LYS A 63 10.91 -12.70 -0.33
N VAL A 64 10.10 -13.49 0.34
CA VAL A 64 9.19 -14.46 -0.28
C VAL A 64 7.76 -13.94 -0.15
N GLY A 65 6.99 -14.08 -1.21
CA GLY A 65 5.59 -13.69 -1.19
C GLY A 65 4.74 -14.46 -2.18
N GLY A 66 3.44 -14.39 -1.97
CA GLY A 66 2.48 -14.99 -2.87
C GLY A 66 1.13 -14.27 -2.82
N ARG A 67 0.36 -14.47 -3.88
CA ARG A 67 -1.01 -14.00 -4.02
C ARG A 67 -1.84 -15.05 -4.74
N ILE A 68 -3.08 -15.18 -4.36
CA ILE A 68 -4.08 -16.00 -5.07
C ILE A 68 -5.26 -15.10 -5.38
N ASP A 69 -5.60 -14.98 -6.67
CA ASP A 69 -6.83 -14.34 -7.15
C ASP A 69 -7.83 -15.39 -7.56
N TYR A 70 -9.06 -15.28 -7.05
CA TYR A 70 -10.19 -16.09 -7.45
C TYR A 70 -11.25 -15.25 -8.17
N LEU A 71 -11.64 -15.67 -9.37
CA LEU A 71 -12.61 -15.00 -10.22
C LEU A 71 -13.83 -15.92 -10.42
N PRO A 72 -14.83 -15.88 -9.52
CA PRO A 72 -15.99 -16.79 -9.55
C PRO A 72 -16.89 -16.59 -10.78
N PHE A 73 -16.91 -15.39 -11.35
CA PHE A 73 -17.76 -15.05 -12.50
C PHE A 73 -16.97 -14.92 -13.82
N GLY A 74 -15.80 -15.59 -13.88
CA GLY A 74 -14.93 -15.56 -15.05
C GLY A 74 -14.13 -14.25 -15.18
N LEU A 75 -13.41 -14.14 -16.29
CA LEU A 75 -12.55 -12.99 -16.56
C LEU A 75 -13.35 -11.72 -16.79
N PHE A 76 -12.76 -10.60 -16.40
CA PHE A 76 -13.26 -9.26 -16.76
C PHE A 76 -12.94 -8.97 -18.23
N THR A 77 -13.80 -8.18 -18.87
CA THR A 77 -13.58 -7.67 -20.21
C THR A 77 -12.33 -6.78 -20.25
N ASN A 78 -11.47 -6.97 -21.24
CA ASN A 78 -10.27 -6.16 -21.44
C ASN A 78 -9.38 -6.03 -20.20
N LEU A 79 -9.14 -7.14 -19.47
CA LEU A 79 -8.35 -7.15 -18.25
C LEU A 79 -8.85 -6.15 -17.18
N GLY A 80 -10.16 -5.98 -17.10
CA GLY A 80 -10.83 -5.01 -16.23
C GLY A 80 -10.54 -5.19 -14.73
N GLN A 81 -10.03 -6.36 -14.30
CA GLN A 81 -9.58 -6.59 -12.91
C GLN A 81 -8.40 -5.70 -12.49
N PHE A 82 -7.68 -5.11 -13.44
CA PHE A 82 -6.58 -4.18 -13.15
C PHE A 82 -6.98 -2.70 -13.17
N ASN A 83 -8.24 -2.41 -13.41
CA ASN A 83 -8.80 -1.08 -13.52
C ASN A 83 -9.86 -0.88 -12.42
N GLN A 84 -9.99 0.32 -11.84
CA GLN A 84 -10.93 0.52 -10.74
C GLN A 84 -12.37 0.77 -11.26
N VAL A 85 -12.55 1.59 -12.30
CA VAL A 85 -13.88 1.95 -12.82
C VAL A 85 -14.36 0.92 -13.85
N ASP A 86 -15.67 0.69 -13.89
CA ASP A 86 -16.32 -0.15 -14.91
C ASP A 86 -16.62 0.65 -16.20
N VAL A 87 -15.54 1.03 -16.91
CA VAL A 87 -15.68 1.84 -18.15
C VAL A 87 -16.34 1.05 -19.25
N VAL A 88 -16.08 -0.27 -19.34
CA VAL A 88 -16.68 -1.14 -20.36
C VAL A 88 -18.14 -1.49 -20.05
N ARG A 89 -18.61 -1.18 -18.82
CA ARG A 89 -19.95 -1.48 -18.33
C ARG A 89 -20.30 -2.95 -18.47
N GLU A 90 -19.54 -3.80 -17.73
CA GLU A 90 -19.70 -5.26 -17.72
C GLU A 90 -21.18 -5.68 -17.74
N LEU A 91 -21.57 -6.45 -18.74
CA LEU A 91 -22.97 -6.86 -18.92
C LEU A 91 -23.43 -7.89 -17.90
N THR A 92 -22.49 -8.68 -17.37
CA THR A 92 -22.69 -9.64 -16.28
C THR A 92 -21.85 -9.24 -15.08
N PRO A 93 -22.26 -9.59 -13.84
CA PRO A 93 -21.44 -9.33 -12.68
C PRO A 93 -20.04 -9.92 -12.83
N LYS A 94 -19.02 -9.18 -12.42
CA LYS A 94 -17.63 -9.62 -12.36
C LYS A 94 -17.09 -9.38 -10.97
N LEU A 95 -16.34 -10.35 -10.46
CA LEU A 95 -15.72 -10.29 -9.14
C LEU A 95 -14.33 -10.93 -9.19
N VAL A 96 -13.37 -10.29 -8.57
CA VAL A 96 -12.11 -10.92 -8.17
C VAL A 96 -11.95 -10.73 -6.67
N VAL A 97 -11.55 -11.81 -5.98
CA VAL A 97 -11.14 -11.79 -4.57
C VAL A 97 -9.70 -12.24 -4.52
N GLY A 98 -8.84 -11.45 -3.89
CA GLY A 98 -7.41 -11.71 -3.77
C GLY A 98 -6.96 -11.80 -2.33
N VAL A 99 -6.13 -12.79 -2.02
CA VAL A 99 -5.41 -12.91 -0.74
C VAL A 99 -3.92 -12.88 -1.03
N ASN A 100 -3.15 -12.19 -0.19
CA ASN A 100 -1.70 -12.15 -0.36
C ASN A 100 -0.98 -12.17 0.98
N TYR A 101 0.24 -12.71 0.94
CA TYR A 101 1.18 -12.73 2.04
C TYR A 101 2.59 -12.48 1.52
N SER A 102 3.41 -11.77 2.29
CA SER A 102 4.84 -11.70 2.06
C SER A 102 5.62 -11.63 3.38
N HIS A 103 6.79 -12.25 3.36
CA HIS A 103 7.77 -12.21 4.45
C HIS A 103 9.11 -11.76 3.89
N ASN A 104 9.68 -10.72 4.50
CA ASN A 104 11.00 -10.19 4.17
C ASN A 104 11.94 -10.49 5.35
N GLN A 105 12.95 -11.28 5.09
CA GLN A 105 13.99 -11.61 6.06
C GLN A 105 15.04 -10.51 6.06
N GLY A 106 15.11 -9.74 7.15
CA GLY A 106 16.09 -8.66 7.28
C GLY A 106 15.77 -7.44 6.41
N MET A 107 14.74 -6.69 6.77
CA MET A 107 14.32 -5.51 6.01
C MET A 107 15.12 -4.26 6.39
N SER A 108 15.81 -3.64 5.42
CA SER A 108 16.59 -2.41 5.56
C SER A 108 15.82 -1.12 5.24
N SER A 109 14.54 -1.22 4.91
CA SER A 109 13.68 -0.07 4.57
C SER A 109 12.45 -0.02 5.46
N ARG A 110 11.69 1.11 5.43
CA ARG A 110 10.46 1.24 6.23
C ARG A 110 9.31 0.35 5.77
N ARG A 111 9.25 0.04 4.50
CA ARG A 111 8.15 -0.72 3.87
C ARG A 111 8.54 -1.44 2.58
N GLY A 112 9.84 -1.62 2.31
CA GLY A 112 10.32 -2.19 1.04
C GLY A 112 10.05 -1.29 -0.17
N ARG A 113 9.86 0.01 0.02
CA ARG A 113 9.53 0.95 -1.05
C ARG A 113 10.67 1.93 -1.37
N GLU A 114 11.39 2.35 -0.37
CA GLU A 114 12.59 3.17 -0.52
C GLU A 114 13.82 2.25 -0.59
N SER A 115 14.88 2.68 -1.27
CA SER A 115 16.17 2.01 -1.20
C SER A 115 16.65 1.94 0.24
N GLY A 116 17.07 0.77 0.68
CA GLY A 116 17.40 0.50 2.06
C GLY A 116 18.64 1.21 2.53
N ALA A 117 18.51 1.93 3.63
CA ALA A 117 19.62 2.58 4.32
C ALA A 117 19.47 2.54 5.84
N ILE A 118 18.44 1.84 6.35
CA ILE A 118 18.23 1.67 7.79
C ILE A 118 18.94 0.40 8.21
N LEU A 119 20.09 0.56 8.86
CA LEU A 119 20.96 -0.54 9.22
C LEU A 119 21.12 -0.65 10.72
N TYR A 120 21.18 -1.89 11.18
CA TYR A 120 21.47 -2.28 12.55
C TYR A 120 22.57 -3.32 12.53
N LEU A 121 23.40 -3.32 13.57
CA LEU A 121 24.55 -4.18 13.69
C LEU A 121 24.49 -4.93 15.04
N ASP A 122 25.08 -6.10 15.05
CA ASP A 122 25.36 -6.86 16.26
C ASP A 122 26.67 -6.44 16.95
N ASN A 123 27.11 -7.19 17.96
CA ASN A 123 28.37 -6.96 18.68
C ASN A 123 29.63 -7.17 17.82
N ASN A 124 29.53 -7.90 16.72
CA ASN A 124 30.63 -8.18 15.82
C ASN A 124 30.68 -7.16 14.66
N ASN A 125 29.78 -6.18 14.63
CA ASN A 125 29.52 -5.26 13.53
C ASN A 125 28.96 -5.92 12.26
N ASP A 126 28.37 -7.11 12.40
CA ASP A 126 27.64 -7.76 11.32
C ASP A 126 26.22 -7.20 11.20
N GLU A 127 25.69 -7.11 9.97
CA GLU A 127 24.35 -6.60 9.74
C GLU A 127 23.30 -7.57 10.32
N LEU A 128 22.45 -7.06 11.23
CA LEU A 128 21.37 -7.78 11.85
C LEU A 128 20.08 -6.96 11.73
N LEU A 129 19.19 -7.37 10.83
CA LEU A 129 18.02 -6.58 10.41
C LEU A 129 16.72 -7.20 10.88
N PRO A 130 15.66 -6.39 11.13
CA PRO A 130 14.35 -6.88 11.52
C PRO A 130 13.64 -7.59 10.38
N ASN A 131 12.87 -8.63 10.67
CA ASN A 131 11.98 -9.27 9.70
C ASN A 131 10.66 -8.51 9.60
N PHE A 132 10.07 -8.52 8.40
CA PHE A 132 8.81 -7.84 8.14
C PHE A 132 7.84 -8.75 7.40
N SER A 133 6.61 -8.83 7.89
CA SER A 133 5.54 -9.59 7.27
C SER A 133 4.35 -8.70 6.91
N LYS A 134 3.70 -9.02 5.80
CA LYS A 134 2.51 -8.32 5.34
C LYS A 134 1.46 -9.32 4.86
N TYR A 135 0.24 -9.13 5.32
CA TYR A 135 -0.97 -9.84 4.90
C TYR A 135 -1.90 -8.88 4.19
N GLY A 136 -2.56 -9.34 3.16
CA GLY A 136 -3.54 -8.54 2.45
C GLY A 136 -4.73 -9.38 1.97
N LEU A 137 -5.89 -8.73 1.97
CA LEU A 137 -7.14 -9.22 1.37
C LEU A 137 -7.72 -8.08 0.55
N ASP A 138 -8.16 -8.37 -0.64
CA ASP A 138 -8.84 -7.38 -1.47
C ASP A 138 -9.90 -8.02 -2.37
N PHE A 139 -10.83 -7.18 -2.85
CA PHE A 139 -11.76 -7.58 -3.88
C PHE A 139 -12.07 -6.40 -4.82
N LEU A 140 -12.46 -6.73 -6.03
CA LEU A 140 -13.04 -5.78 -6.99
C LEU A 140 -14.29 -6.40 -7.62
N PHE A 141 -15.40 -5.68 -7.51
CA PHE A 141 -16.67 -6.03 -8.14
C PHE A 141 -17.05 -5.00 -9.19
N LYS A 142 -17.60 -5.46 -10.35
CA LYS A 142 -18.09 -4.60 -11.42
C LYS A 142 -19.37 -5.13 -12.03
N PHE A 143 -20.28 -4.21 -12.35
CA PHE A 143 -21.53 -4.53 -13.05
C PHE A 143 -22.22 -3.30 -13.57
N ARG A 144 -22.44 -3.20 -14.88
CA ARG A 144 -23.23 -2.16 -15.59
C ARG A 144 -22.87 -0.71 -15.21
N GLY A 145 -21.58 -0.44 -15.00
CA GLY A 145 -21.06 0.87 -14.61
C GLY A 145 -20.86 1.04 -13.10
N PHE A 146 -21.42 0.18 -12.28
CA PHE A 146 -21.09 0.12 -10.86
C PHE A 146 -19.73 -0.56 -10.64
N SER A 147 -18.92 -0.01 -9.77
CA SER A 147 -17.66 -0.61 -9.30
C SER A 147 -17.52 -0.45 -7.79
N MET A 148 -17.00 -1.48 -7.14
CA MET A 148 -16.72 -1.52 -5.72
C MET A 148 -15.39 -2.22 -5.48
N LEU A 149 -14.50 -1.56 -4.74
CA LEU A 149 -13.18 -2.06 -4.35
C LEU A 149 -13.10 -2.10 -2.83
N GLY A 150 -12.64 -3.21 -2.28
CA GLY A 150 -12.27 -3.32 -0.87
C GLY A 150 -10.84 -3.80 -0.72
N GLU A 151 -10.14 -3.28 0.28
CA GLU A 151 -8.76 -3.65 0.60
C GLU A 151 -8.58 -3.72 2.12
N PHE A 152 -7.89 -4.74 2.59
CA PHE A 152 -7.38 -4.88 3.95
C PHE A 152 -5.90 -5.22 3.92
N VAL A 153 -5.12 -4.59 4.78
CA VAL A 153 -3.69 -4.88 4.95
C VAL A 153 -3.36 -4.90 6.44
N LYS A 154 -2.53 -5.86 6.84
CA LYS A 154 -1.92 -5.92 8.16
C LYS A 154 -0.43 -6.19 8.02
N THR A 155 0.39 -5.48 8.79
CA THR A 155 1.84 -5.64 8.82
C THR A 155 2.33 -5.96 10.22
N GLY A 156 3.46 -6.65 10.31
CA GLY A 156 4.12 -6.96 11.55
C GLY A 156 5.63 -7.04 11.36
N ALA A 157 6.37 -6.87 12.44
CA ALA A 157 7.83 -6.97 12.46
C ALA A 157 8.29 -7.80 13.65
N THR A 158 9.35 -8.60 13.42
CA THR A 158 10.12 -9.28 14.48
C THR A 158 11.50 -8.65 14.52
N VAL A 159 11.89 -8.15 15.68
CA VAL A 159 13.19 -7.53 15.92
C VAL A 159 14.11 -8.55 16.56
N PRO A 160 15.30 -8.86 15.97
CA PRO A 160 16.29 -9.74 16.58
C PRO A 160 16.85 -9.17 17.90
N GLU A 161 17.09 -10.04 18.87
CA GLU A 161 17.62 -9.63 20.20
C GLU A 161 19.10 -9.20 20.17
N GLY A 162 19.88 -9.66 19.20
CA GLY A 162 21.31 -9.40 19.10
C GLY A 162 21.71 -8.03 18.56
N ILE A 163 20.76 -7.16 18.24
CA ILE A 163 21.06 -5.80 17.73
C ILE A 163 21.61 -4.95 18.89
N THR A 164 22.80 -4.37 18.68
CA THR A 164 23.48 -3.53 19.69
C THR A 164 23.79 -2.12 19.16
N GLN A 165 23.81 -1.93 17.84
CA GLN A 165 24.14 -0.66 17.22
C GLN A 165 23.19 -0.35 16.05
N ARG A 166 23.04 0.94 15.78
CA ARG A 166 22.38 1.47 14.58
C ARG A 166 23.35 2.33 13.79
N VAL A 167 23.25 2.30 12.48
CA VAL A 167 24.03 3.16 11.58
C VAL A 167 23.24 4.47 11.36
N ARG A 168 23.91 5.60 11.54
CA ARG A 168 23.35 6.94 11.27
C ARG A 168 23.50 7.31 9.80
N ASN A 169 22.85 8.38 9.37
CA ASN A 169 22.89 8.86 7.99
C ASN A 169 24.29 9.31 7.54
N ASP A 170 25.16 9.70 8.47
CA ASP A 170 26.57 10.07 8.24
C ASP A 170 27.52 8.87 8.24
N GLY A 171 26.99 7.65 8.40
CA GLY A 171 27.75 6.41 8.47
C GLY A 171 28.34 6.08 9.85
N SER A 172 28.22 6.97 10.84
CA SER A 172 28.64 6.67 12.20
C SER A 172 27.68 5.69 12.88
N THR A 173 28.17 4.98 13.91
CA THR A 173 27.33 4.08 14.71
C THR A 173 26.86 4.74 16.00
N SER A 174 25.81 4.19 16.58
CA SER A 174 25.27 4.60 17.88
C SER A 174 24.64 3.40 18.58
N THR A 175 24.89 3.29 19.87
CA THR A 175 24.30 2.27 20.75
C THR A 175 23.02 2.74 21.43
N SER A 176 22.61 3.99 21.25
CA SER A 176 21.39 4.53 21.84
C SER A 176 20.18 4.24 21.00
N PHE A 177 19.16 3.64 21.62
CA PHE A 177 17.84 3.33 21.07
C PHE A 177 16.73 4.02 21.90
N ASP A 178 16.90 5.31 22.17
CA ASP A 178 15.97 6.09 22.99
C ASP A 178 14.58 6.20 22.36
N VAL A 179 13.55 5.90 23.15
CA VAL A 179 12.13 6.09 22.84
C VAL A 179 11.53 6.89 24.00
N ASN A 180 11.30 8.20 23.78
CA ASN A 180 10.74 9.11 24.78
C ASN A 180 11.53 9.17 26.10
N GLY A 181 12.86 9.16 26.04
CA GLY A 181 13.75 9.22 27.20
C GLY A 181 14.05 7.90 27.88
N ILE A 182 13.61 6.78 27.30
CA ILE A 182 13.84 5.41 27.79
C ILE A 182 14.58 4.62 26.71
N GLU A 183 15.62 3.89 27.11
CA GLU A 183 16.32 2.97 26.20
C GLU A 183 15.43 1.75 25.90
N ASP A 184 14.97 1.63 24.65
CA ASP A 184 14.03 0.59 24.19
C ASP A 184 14.32 0.23 22.73
N MET A 185 15.31 -0.63 22.52
CA MET A 185 15.80 -1.03 21.22
C MET A 185 14.68 -1.62 20.33
N PRO A 186 13.87 -2.60 20.79
CA PRO A 186 12.82 -3.18 19.94
C PRO A 186 11.80 -2.14 19.46
N ASN A 187 11.33 -1.26 20.32
CA ASN A 187 10.33 -0.25 19.97
C ASN A 187 10.94 0.90 19.18
N TYR A 188 12.21 1.23 19.38
CA TYR A 188 12.94 2.15 18.52
C TYR A 188 12.97 1.64 17.07
N ILE A 189 13.30 0.37 16.85
CA ILE A 189 13.35 -0.25 15.52
C ILE A 189 11.97 -0.33 14.90
N ARG A 190 10.95 -0.76 15.65
CA ARG A 190 9.55 -0.76 15.22
C ARG A 190 9.10 0.64 14.79
N GLY A 191 9.55 1.68 15.47
CA GLY A 191 9.29 3.09 15.13
C GLY A 191 9.87 3.54 13.79
N ARG A 192 10.73 2.75 13.17
CA ARG A 192 11.27 2.98 11.81
C ARG A 192 10.52 2.22 10.73
N MET A 193 9.54 1.37 11.08
CA MET A 193 8.81 0.51 10.17
C MET A 193 7.34 0.91 10.09
N MET A 194 6.70 0.64 8.93
CA MET A 194 5.26 0.89 8.71
C MET A 194 4.45 -0.27 9.28
N LEU A 195 4.12 -0.20 10.56
CA LEU A 195 3.41 -1.25 11.29
C LEU A 195 1.99 -0.84 11.64
N GLY A 196 1.07 -1.77 11.47
CA GLY A 196 -0.34 -1.59 11.77
C GLY A 196 -1.25 -2.30 10.80
N GLU A 197 -2.51 -1.90 10.81
CA GLU A 197 -3.51 -2.43 9.90
C GLU A 197 -4.33 -1.30 9.26
N ALA A 198 -4.87 -1.55 8.09
CA ALA A 198 -5.72 -0.61 7.39
C ALA A 198 -6.76 -1.33 6.56
N TYR A 199 -7.90 -0.68 6.37
CA TYR A 199 -8.86 -1.08 5.38
C TYR A 199 -9.36 0.13 4.57
N ASN A 200 -9.75 -0.16 3.35
CA ASN A 200 -10.24 0.79 2.39
C ASN A 200 -11.47 0.19 1.71
N ILE A 201 -12.52 0.97 1.61
CA ILE A 201 -13.69 0.67 0.80
C ILE A 201 -13.94 1.82 -0.16
N GLN A 202 -14.10 1.52 -1.43
CA GLN A 202 -14.32 2.49 -2.49
C GLN A 202 -15.44 1.97 -3.39
N LEU A 203 -16.35 2.84 -3.75
CA LEU A 203 -17.45 2.52 -4.63
C LEU A 203 -17.73 3.70 -5.57
N GLY A 204 -18.33 3.42 -6.70
CA GLY A 204 -18.76 4.46 -7.63
C GLY A 204 -19.63 3.94 -8.75
N TYR A 205 -20.21 4.87 -9.47
CA TYR A 205 -21.08 4.60 -10.60
C TYR A 205 -20.73 5.47 -11.78
N LEU A 206 -20.38 4.84 -12.90
CA LEU A 206 -20.16 5.49 -14.17
C LEU A 206 -21.47 5.48 -14.99
N PHE A 207 -22.04 6.66 -15.19
CA PHE A 207 -23.22 6.87 -16.03
C PHE A 207 -22.91 6.70 -17.53
N LYS A 208 -23.93 6.44 -18.33
CA LYS A 208 -23.78 6.25 -19.79
C LYS A 208 -23.22 7.49 -20.50
N ASN A 209 -23.42 8.68 -19.95
CA ASN A 209 -22.88 9.94 -20.47
C ASN A 209 -21.40 10.17 -20.13
N GLY A 210 -20.73 9.22 -19.45
CA GLY A 210 -19.32 9.31 -19.09
C GLY A 210 -19.02 10.10 -17.80
N ILE A 211 -20.04 10.50 -17.03
CA ILE A 211 -19.84 11.06 -15.69
C ILE A 211 -19.75 9.90 -14.68
N SER A 212 -18.78 9.94 -13.78
CA SER A 212 -18.67 9.04 -12.62
C SER A 212 -18.81 9.83 -11.34
N VAL A 213 -19.50 9.24 -10.35
CA VAL A 213 -19.58 9.73 -8.98
C VAL A 213 -19.03 8.64 -8.09
N ASP A 214 -18.06 9.00 -7.23
CA ASP A 214 -17.21 8.05 -6.55
C ASP A 214 -17.03 8.43 -5.09
N GLY A 215 -17.02 7.44 -4.20
CA GLY A 215 -16.78 7.62 -2.78
C GLY A 215 -15.76 6.63 -2.25
N ARG A 216 -14.96 7.04 -1.25
CA ARG A 216 -13.98 6.19 -0.59
C ARG A 216 -13.91 6.51 0.90
N TYR A 217 -13.83 5.46 1.71
CA TYR A 217 -13.46 5.53 3.09
C TYR A 217 -12.19 4.72 3.32
N THR A 218 -11.17 5.31 3.93
CA THR A 218 -9.94 4.63 4.33
C THR A 218 -9.73 4.83 5.84
N TYR A 219 -9.47 3.73 6.53
CA TYR A 219 -9.10 3.72 7.94
C TYR A 219 -7.72 3.11 8.12
N ILE A 220 -6.85 3.73 8.93
CA ILE A 220 -5.53 3.23 9.27
C ILE A 220 -5.37 3.23 10.79
N ARG A 221 -5.11 2.06 11.35
CA ARG A 221 -4.73 1.87 12.74
C ARG A 221 -3.23 1.55 12.81
N ALA A 222 -2.43 2.56 13.10
CA ALA A 222 -1.00 2.38 13.31
C ALA A 222 -0.74 1.67 14.64
N ASP A 223 0.29 0.80 14.69
CA ASP A 223 0.83 0.32 15.95
C ASP A 223 1.42 1.48 16.74
N GLN A 224 1.46 1.36 18.07
CA GLN A 224 1.92 2.42 18.97
C GLN A 224 3.29 2.99 18.57
N HIS A 225 4.24 2.12 18.25
CA HIS A 225 5.62 2.48 17.89
C HIS A 225 5.86 2.45 16.36
N SER A 226 4.82 2.57 15.54
CA SER A 226 4.97 2.57 14.08
C SER A 226 5.48 3.91 13.54
N PHE A 227 6.26 3.86 12.45
CA PHE A 227 6.62 5.04 11.67
C PHE A 227 5.41 5.80 11.12
N LEU A 228 4.26 5.14 11.01
CA LEU A 228 3.00 5.80 10.66
C LEU A 228 2.62 6.94 11.62
N ASN A 229 3.06 6.86 12.89
CA ASN A 229 2.84 7.90 13.90
C ASN A 229 3.94 8.97 13.92
N ASN A 230 4.98 8.83 13.08
CA ASN A 230 6.05 9.83 12.98
C ASN A 230 5.54 11.09 12.27
N GLY A 231 6.03 12.27 12.69
CA GLY A 231 5.68 13.55 12.09
C GLY A 231 5.96 13.63 10.57
N THR A 232 6.98 12.91 10.08
CA THR A 232 7.30 12.84 8.64
C THR A 232 6.21 12.14 7.82
N PHE A 233 5.61 11.06 8.33
CA PHE A 233 4.53 10.36 7.62
C PHE A 233 3.17 10.99 7.89
N TYR A 234 2.96 11.42 9.11
CA TYR A 234 1.79 12.19 9.49
C TYR A 234 0.47 11.49 9.23
N ASN A 235 0.31 10.28 9.78
CA ASN A 235 -0.90 9.50 9.65
C ASN A 235 -2.03 10.01 10.53
N ARG A 236 -3.23 10.03 9.98
CA ARG A 236 -4.51 10.17 10.68
C ARG A 236 -5.39 8.96 10.40
N PRO A 237 -6.27 8.54 11.34
CA PRO A 237 -6.95 7.28 11.17
C PRO A 237 -8.03 7.28 10.08
N ASN A 238 -8.73 8.40 9.85
CA ASN A 238 -9.92 8.40 9.02
C ASN A 238 -9.80 9.36 7.84
N TYR A 239 -10.06 8.86 6.64
CA TYR A 239 -10.06 9.59 5.37
C TYR A 239 -11.36 9.32 4.62
N TYR A 240 -12.16 10.35 4.38
CA TYR A 240 -13.41 10.29 3.63
C TYR A 240 -13.23 11.07 2.34
N THR A 241 -13.36 10.42 1.20
CA THR A 241 -13.16 11.05 -0.11
C THR A 241 -14.43 10.96 -0.94
N LEU A 242 -14.83 12.06 -1.55
CA LEU A 242 -15.86 12.11 -2.58
C LEU A 242 -15.25 12.69 -3.84
N GLY A 243 -15.60 12.11 -4.98
CA GLY A 243 -15.07 12.52 -6.28
C GLY A 243 -16.11 12.51 -7.38
N ILE A 244 -15.82 13.32 -8.39
CA ILE A 244 -16.55 13.34 -9.66
C ILE A 244 -15.54 13.28 -10.79
N SER A 245 -15.86 12.50 -11.83
CA SER A 245 -14.99 12.36 -12.98
C SER A 245 -15.79 12.47 -14.26
N LYS A 246 -15.18 12.99 -15.33
CA LYS A 246 -15.71 12.95 -16.68
C LYS A 246 -14.76 12.16 -17.57
N TYR A 247 -15.22 11.03 -18.07
CA TYR A 247 -14.54 10.24 -19.10
C TYR A 247 -14.93 10.78 -20.46
N LEU A 248 -13.95 11.32 -21.19
CA LEU A 248 -14.14 11.91 -22.51
C LEU A 248 -14.12 10.85 -23.61
N ALA A 249 -13.50 9.71 -23.35
CA ALA A 249 -13.52 8.51 -24.20
C ALA A 249 -14.08 7.33 -23.41
N ARG A 250 -14.61 6.30 -24.11
CA ARG A 250 -15.09 5.04 -23.47
C ARG A 250 -13.94 4.11 -23.07
N ASN A 251 -12.85 4.70 -22.64
CA ASN A 251 -11.66 4.05 -22.10
C ASN A 251 -11.00 5.01 -21.08
N TYR A 252 -9.80 4.71 -20.65
CA TYR A 252 -9.03 5.55 -19.73
C TYR A 252 -8.17 6.60 -20.44
N GLY A 253 -8.26 6.73 -21.78
CA GLY A 253 -7.36 7.55 -22.58
C GLY A 253 -7.49 9.04 -22.34
N ALA A 254 -8.69 9.53 -22.01
CA ALA A 254 -8.90 10.94 -21.68
C ALA A 254 -9.96 11.10 -20.60
N LYS A 255 -9.60 11.76 -19.49
CA LYS A 255 -10.53 12.04 -18.38
C LYS A 255 -10.13 13.28 -17.59
N ILE A 256 -11.14 13.90 -16.98
CA ILE A 256 -11.00 14.97 -15.99
C ILE A 256 -11.56 14.43 -14.67
N GLN A 257 -10.82 14.56 -13.59
CA GLN A 257 -11.24 14.09 -12.27
C GLN A 257 -11.04 15.19 -11.22
N GLY A 258 -11.98 15.30 -10.31
CA GLY A 258 -11.85 16.10 -9.10
C GLY A 258 -12.30 15.32 -7.89
N ASP A 259 -11.60 15.47 -6.77
CA ASP A 259 -12.01 14.89 -5.50
C ASP A 259 -11.77 15.85 -4.32
N VAL A 260 -12.50 15.59 -3.24
CA VAL A 260 -12.34 16.26 -1.95
C VAL A 260 -12.22 15.18 -0.89
N THR A 261 -11.15 15.25 -0.10
CA THR A 261 -10.89 14.35 1.02
C THR A 261 -11.00 15.11 2.34
N TYR A 262 -11.93 14.70 3.18
CA TYR A 262 -11.99 15.12 4.58
C TYR A 262 -11.17 14.16 5.44
N VAL A 263 -10.19 14.68 6.16
CA VAL A 263 -9.31 13.93 7.05
C VAL A 263 -9.65 14.26 8.49
N ARG A 264 -10.12 13.27 9.24
CA ARG A 264 -10.44 13.45 10.64
C ARG A 264 -9.20 13.24 11.50
N ASN A 265 -8.85 14.26 12.28
CA ASN A 265 -7.71 14.23 13.17
C ASN A 265 -7.93 13.28 14.36
N LYS A 266 -6.85 12.64 14.81
CA LYS A 266 -6.83 11.83 16.03
C LYS A 266 -6.44 12.64 17.28
N GLY A 267 -5.82 13.81 17.13
CA GLY A 267 -5.09 14.51 18.21
C GLY A 267 -3.77 13.81 18.57
N GLY A 268 -2.86 14.55 19.15
CA GLY A 268 -1.59 14.01 19.66
C GLY A 268 -0.56 13.58 18.61
N ILE A 269 -0.78 13.85 17.33
CA ILE A 269 0.19 13.64 16.26
C ILE A 269 0.84 14.96 15.92
N ASN A 270 2.17 14.98 15.83
CA ASN A 270 2.93 16.15 15.40
C ASN A 270 3.14 16.15 13.89
N ASN A 271 3.20 17.34 13.29
CA ASN A 271 3.64 17.51 11.91
C ASN A 271 5.17 17.40 11.78
N ASN A 272 5.70 17.58 10.58
CA ASN A 272 7.16 17.50 10.33
C ASN A 272 7.98 18.55 11.09
N ALA A 273 7.36 19.66 11.53
CA ALA A 273 8.00 20.66 12.35
C ALA A 273 7.88 20.36 13.87
N GLY A 274 7.35 19.21 14.26
CA GLY A 274 7.14 18.82 15.65
C GLY A 274 5.96 19.51 16.34
N LEU A 275 5.12 20.26 15.58
CA LEU A 275 3.97 20.96 16.14
C LEU A 275 2.74 20.04 16.19
N PRO A 276 1.94 20.09 17.28
CA PRO A 276 0.72 19.30 17.40
C PRO A 276 -0.27 19.63 16.29
N VAL A 277 -0.84 18.59 15.67
CA VAL A 277 -1.94 18.74 14.73
C VAL A 277 -3.25 18.55 15.45
N THR A 278 -4.00 19.63 15.58
CA THR A 278 -5.24 19.68 16.37
C THR A 278 -6.49 19.82 15.52
N GLY A 279 -6.36 20.05 14.21
CA GLY A 279 -7.49 20.28 13.31
C GLY A 279 -7.79 19.12 12.37
N ASN A 280 -9.03 19.04 11.89
CA ASN A 280 -9.39 18.29 10.71
C ASN A 280 -8.83 18.98 9.46
N GLU A 281 -8.67 18.25 8.38
CA GLU A 281 -8.13 18.77 7.13
C GLU A 281 -9.08 18.49 5.98
N LEU A 282 -9.23 19.44 5.08
CA LEU A 282 -9.95 19.29 3.82
C LEU A 282 -8.94 19.44 2.68
N ILE A 283 -8.83 18.41 1.84
CA ILE A 283 -7.88 18.37 0.74
C ILE A 283 -8.68 18.27 -0.55
N SER A 284 -8.55 19.25 -1.45
CA SER A 284 -9.17 19.24 -2.77
C SER A 284 -8.11 19.00 -3.84
N ARG A 285 -8.43 18.17 -4.84
CA ARG A 285 -7.53 17.84 -5.94
C ARG A 285 -8.27 17.82 -7.26
N MET A 286 -7.56 18.16 -8.32
CA MET A 286 -8.04 18.03 -9.69
C MET A 286 -6.92 17.51 -10.58
N ILE A 287 -7.24 16.62 -11.52
CA ILE A 287 -6.30 16.11 -12.51
C ILE A 287 -6.97 15.97 -13.87
N VAL A 288 -6.22 16.28 -14.92
CA VAL A 288 -6.57 15.95 -16.29
C VAL A 288 -5.57 14.88 -16.76
N THR A 289 -6.08 13.77 -17.29
CA THR A 289 -5.25 12.64 -17.73
C THR A 289 -5.48 12.43 -19.22
N PHE A 290 -4.36 12.34 -19.95
CA PHE A 290 -4.32 11.85 -21.33
C PHE A 290 -3.36 10.66 -21.38
N THR A 291 -3.77 9.58 -22.06
CA THR A 291 -2.97 8.37 -22.25
C THR A 291 -2.89 8.09 -23.74
N PHE A 292 -1.68 8.00 -24.26
CA PHE A 292 -1.38 7.76 -25.68
C PHE A 292 -0.96 6.32 -25.89
#